data_078a8d3160ea8ddfa983bd05449a00ef
#
_entry.id   078a8d3160ea8ddfa983bd05449a00ef
#
_cell.length_a   1.000
_cell.length_b   1.000
_cell.length_c   1.000
_cell.angle_alpha   90.00
_cell.angle_beta   90.00
_cell.angle_gamma   90.00
#
_symmetry.space_group_name_H-M   'P 1'
#
loop_
_entity.id
_entity.type
_entity.pdbx_description
1 polymer ?
#
loop_
_entity_poly.entity_id
_entity_poly.type
_entity_poly.pdbx_seq_one_letter_code
_entity_poly.pdbx_strand_id
1 'polypeptide(L)'
;EGIATDPQKVQAVSEWPVPECVRDVRAFVGLASYYRKFVKGFAEIAAPLHNLTKKSARFTWQEEHQRAFERLKEALVTAPVLVTPDNEHEYVLDTDASEHSMGAVLSMVVDGQERVVAYASKVFTKCQRNYCVTRRELLAVVTFFRHFKQYLLGSHFVVRTDHSALQWFKRSKEPIGQAGRWIETMEEFDFEIQFRA
;
A
#
# COMPACT_ATOMS: atom_id res chain seq x y z
N GLU A 1 15.01 11.92 14.15
CA GLU A 1 14.85 12.60 12.85
C GLU A 1 14.00 11.74 11.93
N GLY A 2 13.17 12.36 11.08
CA GLY A 2 12.24 11.65 10.22
C GLY A 2 12.08 12.32 8.87
N ILE A 3 11.40 11.63 7.94
CA ILE A 3 11.12 12.12 6.59
C ILE A 3 9.71 12.68 6.57
N ALA A 4 9.55 13.97 6.25
CA ALA A 4 8.27 14.63 6.07
C ALA A 4 8.06 15.01 4.59
N THR A 5 6.82 15.35 4.26
CA THR A 5 6.49 15.98 2.99
C THR A 5 7.04 17.40 2.94
N ASP A 6 7.45 17.86 1.75
CA ASP A 6 7.90 19.24 1.55
C ASP A 6 6.72 20.22 1.76
N PRO A 7 6.81 21.18 2.70
CA PRO A 7 5.73 22.11 2.98
C PRO A 7 5.27 22.92 1.78
N GLN A 8 6.19 23.34 0.89
CA GLN A 8 5.85 24.09 -0.32
C GLN A 8 5.04 23.22 -1.30
N LYS A 9 5.37 21.95 -1.41
CA LYS A 9 4.64 21.00 -2.25
C LYS A 9 3.27 20.66 -1.66
N VAL A 10 3.18 20.53 -0.35
CA VAL A 10 1.91 20.31 0.37
C VAL A 10 1.00 21.50 0.17
N GLN A 11 1.51 22.75 0.27
CA GLN A 11 0.74 23.95 -0.02
C GLN A 11 0.24 23.95 -1.47
N ALA A 12 1.10 23.66 -2.45
CA ALA A 12 0.72 23.57 -3.85
C ALA A 12 -0.38 22.51 -4.09
N VAL A 13 -0.36 21.39 -3.37
CA VAL A 13 -1.42 20.38 -3.42
C VAL A 13 -2.71 20.91 -2.80
N SER A 14 -2.65 21.59 -1.65
CA SER A 14 -3.83 22.12 -0.96
C SER A 14 -4.57 23.16 -1.80
N GLU A 15 -3.83 23.96 -2.55
CA GLU A 15 -4.35 25.02 -3.43
C GLU A 15 -4.64 24.54 -4.87
N TRP A 16 -4.41 23.25 -5.16
CA TRP A 16 -4.59 22.70 -6.51
C TRP A 16 -6.05 22.88 -6.99
N PRO A 17 -6.26 23.45 -8.19
CA PRO A 17 -7.62 23.64 -8.71
C PRO A 17 -8.26 22.31 -9.09
N VAL A 18 -9.57 22.25 -9.11
CA VAL A 18 -10.32 21.09 -9.58
C VAL A 18 -9.95 20.80 -11.03
N PRO A 19 -9.55 19.56 -11.38
CA PRO A 19 -9.20 19.20 -12.75
C PRO A 19 -10.37 19.37 -13.74
N GLU A 20 -10.11 20.02 -14.87
CA GLU A 20 -11.09 20.25 -15.92
C GLU A 20 -10.90 19.31 -17.13
N CYS A 21 -9.78 18.62 -17.20
CA CYS A 21 -9.47 17.69 -18.28
C CYS A 21 -8.58 16.53 -17.80
N VAL A 22 -8.43 15.50 -18.66
CA VAL A 22 -7.59 14.31 -18.36
C VAL A 22 -6.13 14.69 -18.08
N ARG A 23 -5.60 15.73 -18.72
CA ARG A 23 -4.23 16.20 -18.50
C ARG A 23 -4.04 16.71 -17.07
N ASP A 24 -5.02 17.46 -16.57
CA ASP A 24 -4.97 18.03 -15.22
C ASP A 24 -5.07 16.92 -14.16
N VAL A 25 -5.94 15.93 -14.40
CA VAL A 25 -6.00 14.73 -13.54
C VAL A 25 -4.66 14.02 -13.49
N ARG A 26 -4.00 13.82 -14.64
CA ARG A 26 -2.68 13.17 -14.70
C ARG A 26 -1.61 13.97 -13.96
N ALA A 27 -1.63 15.28 -14.09
CA ALA A 27 -0.69 16.16 -13.39
C ALA A 27 -0.87 16.07 -11.87
N PHE A 28 -2.10 16.19 -11.38
CA PHE A 28 -2.42 16.07 -9.97
C PHE A 28 -2.05 14.69 -9.40
N VAL A 29 -2.52 13.62 -10.04
CA VAL A 29 -2.24 12.24 -9.59
C VAL A 29 -0.75 11.92 -9.67
N GLY A 30 -0.03 12.45 -10.66
CA GLY A 30 1.42 12.33 -10.79
C GLY A 30 2.15 12.92 -9.58
N LEU A 31 1.81 14.14 -9.18
CA LEU A 31 2.35 14.79 -7.99
C LEU A 31 1.97 14.03 -6.71
N ALA A 32 0.69 13.69 -6.55
CA ALA A 32 0.22 12.93 -5.41
C ALA A 32 0.92 11.56 -5.28
N SER A 33 1.18 10.88 -6.41
CA SER A 33 1.86 9.58 -6.44
C SER A 33 3.32 9.64 -5.97
N TYR A 34 3.99 10.77 -6.10
CA TYR A 34 5.34 10.96 -5.56
C TYR A 34 5.36 10.83 -4.03
N TYR A 35 4.29 11.27 -3.37
CA TYR A 35 4.13 11.22 -1.92
C TYR A 35 3.31 10.02 -1.42
N ARG A 36 3.04 9.03 -2.28
CA ARG A 36 2.16 7.90 -1.94
C ARG A 36 2.60 7.09 -0.73
N LYS A 37 3.90 7.05 -0.42
CA LYS A 37 4.46 6.37 0.76
C LYS A 37 4.01 6.98 2.10
N PHE A 38 3.49 8.21 2.07
CA PHE A 38 2.96 8.92 3.23
C PHE A 38 1.44 8.70 3.40
N VAL A 39 0.77 8.08 2.43
CA VAL A 39 -0.69 7.99 2.38
C VAL A 39 -1.15 6.54 2.49
N LYS A 40 -1.82 6.23 3.61
CA LYS A 40 -2.46 4.92 3.79
C LYS A 40 -3.60 4.75 2.77
N GLY A 41 -3.61 3.61 2.06
CA GLY A 41 -4.68 3.31 1.09
C GLY A 41 -4.68 4.18 -0.18
N PHE A 42 -3.56 4.81 -0.54
CA PHE A 42 -3.42 5.69 -1.71
C PHE A 42 -4.07 5.13 -2.98
N ALA A 43 -3.82 3.85 -3.28
CA ALA A 43 -4.30 3.25 -4.53
C ALA A 43 -5.84 3.20 -4.61
N GLU A 44 -6.51 2.95 -3.49
CA GLU A 44 -7.98 2.93 -3.41
C GLU A 44 -8.55 4.35 -3.51
N ILE A 45 -7.98 5.30 -2.78
CA ILE A 45 -8.40 6.71 -2.83
C ILE A 45 -8.24 7.28 -4.24
N ALA A 46 -7.12 7.00 -4.91
CA ALA A 46 -6.82 7.51 -6.25
C ALA A 46 -7.54 6.75 -7.39
N ALA A 47 -8.14 5.59 -7.13
CA ALA A 47 -8.73 4.73 -8.17
C ALA A 47 -9.76 5.45 -9.07
N PRO A 48 -10.71 6.26 -8.56
CA PRO A 48 -11.66 7.00 -9.41
C PRO A 48 -10.93 7.95 -10.38
N LEU A 49 -9.93 8.68 -9.90
CA LEU A 49 -9.15 9.61 -10.72
C LEU A 49 -8.31 8.87 -11.79
N HIS A 50 -7.69 7.74 -11.42
CA HIS A 50 -7.00 6.89 -12.40
C HIS A 50 -7.94 6.36 -13.48
N ASN A 51 -9.19 6.05 -13.16
CA ASN A 51 -10.17 5.59 -14.13
C ASN A 51 -10.47 6.65 -15.20
N LEU A 52 -10.51 7.94 -14.84
CA LEU A 52 -10.67 9.04 -15.80
C LEU A 52 -9.50 9.18 -16.79
N THR A 53 -8.32 8.65 -16.46
CA THR A 53 -7.13 8.76 -17.33
C THR A 53 -6.98 7.63 -18.33
N LYS A 54 -7.88 6.62 -18.31
CA LYS A 54 -7.87 5.49 -19.24
C LYS A 54 -8.21 5.95 -20.66
N LYS A 55 -7.58 5.35 -21.67
CA LYS A 55 -7.79 5.69 -23.09
C LYS A 55 -9.25 5.61 -23.56
N SER A 56 -10.02 4.69 -22.97
CA SER A 56 -11.45 4.47 -23.30
C SER A 56 -12.41 5.30 -22.44
N ALA A 57 -11.92 6.04 -21.48
CA ALA A 57 -12.78 6.83 -20.61
C ALA A 57 -13.12 8.19 -21.24
N ARG A 58 -14.41 8.54 -21.24
CA ARG A 58 -14.85 9.90 -21.51
C ARG A 58 -14.64 10.72 -20.23
N PHE A 59 -14.00 11.87 -20.36
CA PHE A 59 -13.84 12.76 -19.23
C PHE A 59 -15.20 13.32 -18.79
N THR A 60 -15.63 12.94 -17.60
CA THR A 60 -16.82 13.46 -16.94
C THR A 60 -16.53 13.52 -15.45
N TRP A 61 -16.37 14.75 -14.94
CA TRP A 61 -16.11 14.96 -13.51
C TRP A 61 -17.42 14.79 -12.74
N GLN A 62 -17.43 13.85 -11.80
CA GLN A 62 -18.58 13.49 -10.96
C GLN A 62 -18.21 13.58 -9.49
N GLU A 63 -19.18 13.42 -8.61
CA GLU A 63 -18.99 13.53 -7.16
C GLU A 63 -17.95 12.53 -6.61
N GLU A 64 -17.89 11.32 -7.15
CA GLU A 64 -16.87 10.33 -6.77
C GLU A 64 -15.44 10.81 -7.05
N HIS A 65 -15.24 11.54 -8.16
CA HIS A 65 -13.94 12.12 -8.53
C HIS A 65 -13.60 13.30 -7.62
N GLN A 66 -14.59 14.13 -7.29
CA GLN A 66 -14.42 15.23 -6.35
C GLN A 66 -14.02 14.72 -4.97
N ARG A 67 -14.72 13.71 -4.45
CA ARG A 67 -14.39 13.08 -3.17
C ARG A 67 -12.99 12.47 -3.16
N ALA A 68 -12.59 11.77 -4.23
CA ALA A 68 -11.24 11.20 -4.36
C ALA A 68 -10.16 12.29 -4.37
N PHE A 69 -10.42 13.38 -5.09
CA PHE A 69 -9.54 14.54 -5.16
C PHE A 69 -9.35 15.19 -3.80
N GLU A 70 -10.43 15.49 -3.08
CA GLU A 70 -10.40 16.10 -1.75
C GLU A 70 -9.72 15.19 -0.71
N ARG A 71 -10.04 13.89 -0.72
CA ARG A 71 -9.40 12.92 0.18
C ARG A 71 -7.90 12.80 -0.05
N LEU A 72 -7.43 12.85 -1.30
CA LEU A 72 -5.99 12.85 -1.59
C LEU A 72 -5.33 14.15 -1.09
N LYS A 73 -5.96 15.30 -1.30
CA LYS A 73 -5.45 16.59 -0.78
C LYS A 73 -5.33 16.54 0.74
N GLU A 74 -6.38 16.14 1.43
CA GLU A 74 -6.40 16.01 2.88
C GLU A 74 -5.32 15.05 3.39
N ALA A 75 -5.22 13.85 2.79
CA ALA A 75 -4.23 12.85 3.18
C ALA A 75 -2.78 13.32 3.00
N LEU A 76 -2.51 14.18 2.01
CA LEU A 76 -1.18 14.74 1.78
C LEU A 76 -0.87 15.90 2.72
N VAL A 77 -1.88 16.72 3.06
CA VAL A 77 -1.74 17.83 4.02
C VAL A 77 -1.55 17.31 5.44
N THR A 78 -2.23 16.23 5.81
CA THR A 78 -2.16 15.61 7.14
C THR A 78 -1.15 14.46 7.23
N ALA A 79 -0.29 14.31 6.22
CA ALA A 79 0.65 13.20 6.14
C ALA A 79 1.59 13.14 7.36
N PRO A 80 1.80 11.94 7.94
CA PRO A 80 2.67 11.77 9.09
C PRO A 80 4.14 11.97 8.72
N VAL A 81 4.97 12.26 9.72
CA VAL A 81 6.42 12.14 9.59
C VAL A 81 6.78 10.65 9.63
N LEU A 82 7.47 10.18 8.60
CA LEU A 82 7.94 8.80 8.52
C LEU A 82 9.34 8.69 9.14
N VAL A 83 9.63 7.56 9.78
CA VAL A 83 10.97 7.29 10.28
C VAL A 83 11.90 6.87 9.15
N THR A 84 13.17 7.25 9.24
CA THR A 84 14.19 6.78 8.30
C THR A 84 14.50 5.31 8.59
N PRO A 85 14.43 4.42 7.59
CA PRO A 85 14.73 3.02 7.78
C PRO A 85 16.21 2.81 8.09
N ASP A 86 16.50 1.83 8.95
CA ASP A 86 17.86 1.38 9.29
C ASP A 86 17.90 -0.16 9.39
N ASN A 87 19.07 -0.72 9.73
CA ASN A 87 19.27 -2.16 9.88
C ASN A 87 19.44 -2.57 11.35
N GLU A 88 19.19 -1.67 12.30
CA GLU A 88 19.40 -1.91 13.72
C GLU A 88 18.11 -2.29 14.45
N HIS A 89 16.97 -1.86 13.89
CA HIS A 89 15.66 -2.04 14.49
C HIS A 89 14.83 -3.13 13.78
N GLU A 90 13.96 -3.79 14.53
CA GLU A 90 13.05 -4.79 14.02
C GLU A 90 11.96 -4.16 13.16
N TYR A 91 11.71 -4.74 11.98
CA TYR A 91 10.62 -4.34 11.12
C TYR A 91 9.33 -5.09 11.44
N VAL A 92 8.21 -4.38 11.31
CA VAL A 92 6.86 -4.95 11.39
C VAL A 92 6.12 -4.59 10.12
N LEU A 93 5.61 -5.60 9.42
CA LEU A 93 4.83 -5.45 8.21
C LEU A 93 3.37 -5.83 8.48
N ASP A 94 2.49 -4.85 8.56
CA ASP A 94 1.06 -5.07 8.58
C ASP A 94 0.52 -5.18 7.16
N THR A 95 -0.25 -6.21 6.84
CA THR A 95 -0.93 -6.36 5.55
C THR A 95 -2.43 -6.55 5.74
N ASP A 96 -3.19 -6.03 4.78
CA ASP A 96 -4.64 -6.10 4.75
C ASP A 96 -5.15 -6.17 3.31
N ALA A 97 -6.25 -6.87 3.07
CA ALA A 97 -6.87 -6.99 1.76
C ALA A 97 -8.38 -6.78 1.82
N SER A 98 -8.86 -5.76 1.13
CA SER A 98 -10.29 -5.50 0.93
C SER A 98 -10.85 -6.32 -0.25
N GLU A 99 -12.06 -6.02 -0.67
CA GLU A 99 -12.63 -6.57 -1.91
C GLU A 99 -11.94 -6.02 -3.17
N HIS A 100 -11.43 -4.79 -3.13
CA HIS A 100 -10.96 -4.07 -4.31
C HIS A 100 -9.47 -3.77 -4.32
N SER A 101 -8.84 -3.75 -3.15
CA SER A 101 -7.45 -3.33 -2.99
C SER A 101 -6.74 -4.10 -1.88
N MET A 102 -5.43 -4.00 -1.85
CA MET A 102 -4.57 -4.47 -0.78
C MET A 102 -3.71 -3.32 -0.28
N GLY A 103 -3.43 -3.32 1.01
CA GLY A 103 -2.64 -2.31 1.69
C GLY A 103 -1.58 -2.91 2.60
N ALA A 104 -0.54 -2.14 2.87
CA ALA A 104 0.45 -2.48 3.88
C ALA A 104 0.99 -1.23 4.57
N VAL A 105 1.43 -1.45 5.80
CA VAL A 105 2.20 -0.50 6.60
C VAL A 105 3.49 -1.18 7.00
N LEU A 106 4.62 -0.60 6.58
CA LEU A 106 5.92 -1.00 7.09
C LEU A 106 6.30 -0.07 8.24
N SER A 107 6.56 -0.64 9.40
CA SER A 107 6.97 0.08 10.61
C SER A 107 8.29 -0.48 11.14
N MET A 108 8.97 0.29 11.98
CA MET A 108 10.10 -0.14 12.80
C MET A 108 9.77 0.04 14.28
N VAL A 109 10.29 -0.83 15.12
CA VAL A 109 10.19 -0.72 16.58
C VAL A 109 11.38 0.08 17.10
N VAL A 110 11.17 1.35 17.43
CA VAL A 110 12.18 2.27 17.95
C VAL A 110 11.82 2.64 19.37
N ASP A 111 12.69 2.37 20.33
CA ASP A 111 12.45 2.62 21.78
C ASP A 111 11.14 1.99 22.28
N GLY A 112 10.81 0.78 21.81
CA GLY A 112 9.59 0.07 22.16
C GLY A 112 8.30 0.62 21.54
N GLN A 113 8.40 1.56 20.61
CA GLN A 113 7.27 2.16 19.88
C GLN A 113 7.34 1.85 18.39
N GLU A 114 6.23 1.44 17.81
CA GLU A 114 6.13 1.27 16.37
C GLU A 114 6.03 2.63 15.67
N ARG A 115 6.96 2.88 14.75
CA ARG A 115 7.01 4.09 13.95
C ARG A 115 6.95 3.73 12.47
N VAL A 116 6.10 4.42 11.71
CA VAL A 116 5.87 4.12 10.30
C VAL A 116 7.07 4.52 9.45
N VAL A 117 7.55 3.58 8.64
CA VAL A 117 8.57 3.78 7.60
C VAL A 117 7.93 4.14 6.27
N ALA A 118 6.89 3.40 5.85
CA ALA A 118 6.18 3.66 4.62
C ALA A 118 4.80 2.98 4.58
N TYR A 119 3.87 3.61 3.88
CA TYR A 119 2.62 2.98 3.43
C TYR A 119 2.78 2.45 2.01
N ALA A 120 2.08 1.36 1.70
CA ALA A 120 1.94 0.85 0.35
C ALA A 120 0.52 0.38 0.08
N SER A 121 0.06 0.51 -1.15
CA SER A 121 -1.27 0.03 -1.55
C SER A 121 -1.33 -0.27 -3.04
N LYS A 122 -2.20 -1.21 -3.42
CA LYS A 122 -2.41 -1.62 -4.80
C LYS A 122 -3.85 -2.06 -5.03
N VAL A 123 -4.47 -1.61 -6.12
CA VAL A 123 -5.79 -2.07 -6.56
C VAL A 123 -5.67 -3.45 -7.21
N PHE A 124 -6.59 -4.35 -6.92
CA PHE A 124 -6.64 -5.66 -7.57
C PHE A 124 -7.01 -5.57 -9.05
N THR A 125 -6.41 -6.41 -9.86
CA THR A 125 -6.86 -6.65 -11.24
C THR A 125 -8.24 -7.33 -11.24
N LYS A 126 -8.94 -7.33 -12.38
CA LYS A 126 -10.24 -8.03 -12.49
C LYS A 126 -10.16 -9.50 -12.07
N CYS A 127 -9.10 -10.21 -12.47
CA CYS A 127 -8.91 -11.61 -12.09
C CYS A 127 -8.66 -11.79 -10.57
N GLN A 128 -7.88 -10.89 -9.96
CA GLN A 128 -7.54 -10.96 -8.53
C GLN A 128 -8.75 -10.66 -7.62
N ARG A 129 -9.70 -9.84 -8.08
CA ARG A 129 -10.95 -9.57 -7.34
C ARG A 129 -11.80 -10.83 -7.16
N ASN A 130 -11.69 -11.80 -8.08
CA ASN A 130 -12.40 -13.08 -8.01
C ASN A 130 -11.72 -14.09 -7.08
N TYR A 131 -10.60 -13.76 -6.47
CA TYR A 131 -9.98 -14.63 -5.47
C TYR A 131 -10.80 -14.66 -4.18
N CYS A 132 -10.82 -15.83 -3.53
CA CYS A 132 -11.38 -15.91 -2.18
C CYS A 132 -10.58 -15.03 -1.20
N VAL A 133 -11.18 -14.70 -0.06
CA VAL A 133 -10.58 -13.81 0.96
C VAL A 133 -9.16 -14.26 1.30
N THR A 134 -8.98 -15.50 1.71
CA THR A 134 -7.67 -16.06 2.06
C THR A 134 -6.61 -15.87 0.96
N ARG A 135 -7.01 -16.05 -0.31
CA ARG A 135 -6.09 -15.90 -1.44
C ARG A 135 -5.75 -14.43 -1.71
N ARG A 136 -6.66 -13.49 -1.45
CA ARG A 136 -6.39 -12.05 -1.52
C ARG A 136 -5.43 -11.61 -0.43
N GLU A 137 -5.62 -12.09 0.80
CA GLU A 137 -4.71 -11.84 1.93
C GLU A 137 -3.28 -12.34 1.65
N LEU A 138 -3.15 -13.59 1.19
CA LEU A 138 -1.85 -14.14 0.80
C LEU A 138 -1.19 -13.36 -0.33
N LEU A 139 -1.97 -12.94 -1.33
CA LEU A 139 -1.47 -12.09 -2.41
C LEU A 139 -0.95 -10.75 -1.89
N ALA A 140 -1.62 -10.16 -0.88
CA ALA A 140 -1.15 -8.95 -0.23
C ALA A 140 0.20 -9.17 0.44
N VAL A 141 0.36 -10.22 1.24
CA VAL A 141 1.63 -10.56 1.90
C VAL A 141 2.76 -10.68 0.87
N VAL A 142 2.60 -11.52 -0.15
CA VAL A 142 3.63 -11.74 -1.19
C VAL A 142 3.95 -10.46 -1.98
N THR A 143 2.90 -9.68 -2.30
CA THR A 143 3.09 -8.42 -3.04
C THR A 143 3.92 -7.44 -2.24
N PHE A 144 3.66 -7.31 -0.95
CA PHE A 144 4.37 -6.34 -0.12
C PHE A 144 5.73 -6.84 0.38
N PHE A 145 5.97 -8.14 0.46
CA PHE A 145 7.32 -8.67 0.61
C PHE A 145 8.21 -8.22 -0.56
N ARG A 146 7.72 -8.36 -1.79
CA ARG A 146 8.44 -7.90 -2.98
C ARG A 146 8.60 -6.37 -3.02
N HIS A 147 7.56 -5.63 -2.63
CA HIS A 147 7.58 -4.17 -2.62
C HIS A 147 8.60 -3.60 -1.65
N PHE A 148 8.69 -4.19 -0.46
CA PHE A 148 9.61 -3.77 0.59
C PHE A 148 10.90 -4.61 0.66
N LYS A 149 11.20 -5.39 -0.39
CA LYS A 149 12.37 -6.29 -0.44
C LYS A 149 13.66 -5.60 -0.01
N GLN A 150 13.86 -4.37 -0.40
CA GLN A 150 15.06 -3.58 -0.06
C GLN A 150 15.26 -3.33 1.45
N TYR A 151 14.20 -3.44 2.25
CA TYR A 151 14.25 -3.27 3.71
C TYR A 151 14.22 -4.62 4.43
N LEU A 152 13.49 -5.59 3.89
CA LEU A 152 13.17 -6.84 4.56
C LEU A 152 14.14 -7.98 4.25
N LEU A 153 14.80 -7.97 3.09
CA LEU A 153 15.72 -9.04 2.72
C LEU A 153 16.99 -8.98 3.57
N GLY A 154 17.29 -10.10 4.24
CA GLY A 154 18.45 -10.21 5.13
C GLY A 154 18.22 -9.69 6.56
N SER A 155 17.00 -9.21 6.87
CA SER A 155 16.58 -8.84 8.22
C SER A 155 15.50 -9.79 8.72
N HIS A 156 15.48 -10.11 10.02
CA HIS A 156 14.33 -10.73 10.64
C HIS A 156 13.21 -9.70 10.85
N PHE A 157 11.95 -10.06 10.58
CA PHE A 157 10.82 -9.17 10.77
C PHE A 157 9.53 -9.90 11.12
N VAL A 158 8.59 -9.17 11.69
CA VAL A 158 7.25 -9.67 12.00
C VAL A 158 6.29 -9.26 10.89
N VAL A 159 5.54 -10.22 10.34
CA VAL A 159 4.39 -9.91 9.47
C VAL A 159 3.09 -10.16 10.21
N ARG A 160 2.20 -9.17 10.21
CA ARG A 160 0.86 -9.28 10.80
C ARG A 160 -0.20 -9.28 9.69
N THR A 161 -1.04 -10.30 9.70
CA THR A 161 -2.06 -10.51 8.67
C THR A 161 -3.31 -11.16 9.27
N ASP A 162 -4.35 -11.34 8.46
CA ASP A 162 -5.58 -12.03 8.84
C ASP A 162 -5.31 -13.51 9.22
N HIS A 163 -6.16 -14.02 10.11
CA HIS A 163 -6.10 -15.40 10.61
C HIS A 163 -6.22 -16.46 9.51
N SER A 164 -6.99 -16.20 8.47
CA SER A 164 -7.21 -17.15 7.37
C SER A 164 -5.95 -17.37 6.53
N ALA A 165 -5.19 -16.31 6.25
CA ALA A 165 -3.90 -16.39 5.57
C ALA A 165 -2.86 -17.13 6.41
N LEU A 166 -2.81 -16.84 7.71
CA LEU A 166 -1.94 -17.54 8.66
C LEU A 166 -2.22 -19.04 8.74
N GLN A 167 -3.50 -19.43 8.85
CA GLN A 167 -3.89 -20.85 8.88
C GLN A 167 -3.55 -21.56 7.58
N TRP A 168 -3.77 -20.92 6.44
CA TRP A 168 -3.44 -21.49 5.15
C TRP A 168 -1.93 -21.77 5.04
N PHE A 169 -1.10 -20.80 5.41
CA PHE A 169 0.36 -20.95 5.40
C PHE A 169 0.83 -22.16 6.24
N LYS A 170 0.27 -22.31 7.46
CA LYS A 170 0.60 -23.42 8.36
C LYS A 170 0.15 -24.80 7.85
N ARG A 171 -0.91 -24.87 7.04
CA ARG A 171 -1.51 -26.14 6.56
C ARG A 171 -0.97 -26.59 5.21
N SER A 172 -0.42 -25.71 4.40
CA SER A 172 0.03 -26.01 3.03
C SER A 172 1.38 -26.72 3.04
N LYS A 173 1.35 -28.05 3.06
CA LYS A 173 2.58 -28.87 3.04
C LYS A 173 3.21 -29.01 1.65
N GLU A 174 2.41 -29.03 0.58
CA GLU A 174 2.86 -29.15 -0.82
C GLU A 174 2.00 -28.26 -1.74
N PRO A 175 2.21 -26.96 -1.77
CA PRO A 175 1.42 -26.08 -2.62
C PRO A 175 1.85 -26.20 -4.08
N ILE A 176 0.88 -26.41 -4.98
CA ILE A 176 1.11 -26.56 -6.41
C ILE A 176 0.70 -25.26 -7.14
N GLY A 177 1.39 -24.93 -8.24
CA GLY A 177 1.03 -23.84 -9.13
C GLY A 177 1.33 -22.44 -8.58
N GLN A 178 0.35 -21.55 -8.58
CA GLN A 178 0.55 -20.15 -8.15
C GLN A 178 0.88 -20.06 -6.66
N ALA A 179 0.25 -20.89 -5.84
CA ALA A 179 0.47 -20.91 -4.40
C ALA A 179 1.90 -21.36 -4.06
N GLY A 180 2.44 -22.35 -4.78
CA GLY A 180 3.85 -22.77 -4.65
C GLY A 180 4.81 -21.62 -4.89
N ARG A 181 4.63 -20.88 -6.00
CA ARG A 181 5.46 -19.70 -6.31
C ARG A 181 5.37 -18.59 -5.26
N TRP A 182 4.24 -18.45 -4.59
CA TRP A 182 4.11 -17.50 -3.50
C TRP A 182 4.91 -17.93 -2.27
N ILE A 183 4.87 -19.21 -1.93
CA ILE A 183 5.68 -19.77 -0.83
C ILE A 183 7.17 -19.62 -1.14
N GLU A 184 7.62 -20.03 -2.33
CA GLU A 184 9.01 -19.85 -2.78
C GLU A 184 9.48 -18.38 -2.60
N THR A 185 8.62 -17.43 -2.98
CA THR A 185 8.92 -16.00 -2.76
C THR A 185 9.05 -15.65 -1.29
N MET A 186 8.19 -16.20 -0.43
CA MET A 186 8.21 -15.90 1.00
C MET A 186 9.40 -16.56 1.70
N GLU A 187 9.83 -17.75 1.25
CA GLU A 187 11.01 -18.47 1.76
C GLU A 187 12.34 -17.74 1.52
N GLU A 188 12.37 -16.74 0.63
CA GLU A 188 13.54 -15.85 0.49
C GLU A 188 13.76 -14.95 1.72
N PHE A 189 12.77 -14.84 2.62
CA PHE A 189 12.76 -13.90 3.74
C PHE A 189 12.77 -14.64 5.08
N ASP A 190 13.39 -14.01 6.09
CA ASP A 190 13.36 -14.46 7.48
C ASP A 190 12.28 -13.70 8.24
N PHE A 191 11.15 -14.34 8.54
CA PHE A 191 10.01 -13.68 9.14
C PHE A 191 9.20 -14.57 10.09
N GLU A 192 8.55 -13.92 11.04
CA GLU A 192 7.52 -14.52 11.89
C GLU A 192 6.15 -14.02 11.47
N ILE A 193 5.14 -14.90 11.41
CA ILE A 193 3.76 -14.52 11.13
C ILE A 193 2.97 -14.43 12.43
N GLN A 194 2.34 -13.29 12.66
CA GLN A 194 1.44 -13.05 13.78
C GLN A 194 0.03 -12.73 13.30
N PHE A 195 -0.94 -13.09 14.12
CA PHE A 195 -2.33 -12.68 13.90
C PHE A 195 -2.52 -11.21 14.26
N ARG A 196 -3.21 -10.48 13.39
CA ARG A 196 -3.66 -9.13 13.67
C ARG A 196 -5.07 -9.20 14.24
N ALA A 197 -5.20 -8.83 15.51
CA ALA A 197 -6.49 -8.71 16.19
C ALA A 197 -7.35 -7.55 15.64
#